data_19a21ab738b869184fd45fba4bc438bf
#
_entry.id   19a21ab738b869184fd45fba4bc438bf
#
_cell.length_a   1.000
_cell.length_b   1.000
_cell.length_c   1.000
_cell.angle_alpha   90.00
_cell.angle_beta   90.00
_cell.angle_gamma   90.00
#
_symmetry.space_group_name_H-M   'P 1'
#
loop_
_entity.id
_entity.type
_entity.pdbx_description
1 polymer ?
#
loop_
_entity_poly.entity_id
_entity_poly.type
_entity_poly.pdbx_seq_one_letter_code
_entity_poly.pdbx_strand_id
1 'polypeptide(L)'
;MSAPSGTQWSPASTGTNYQGCIGLYVTQSNSKTQTTVTVQVWYWSQYSCQDSSNTFYFDWGSSANSSIGSRSINTSSGHSWDTANQVLIGTYSKTYNRGTSSSIGTCSARFTGIEYGGGNSYTANVNFTIPAVDRYTITYHGNGGLWNQKDSWSEQVYYGSSYVTQKNFFTRNGYVFKGWKESNGTDWTQWIGKPWTWTYERNVDLYAVWERISCAVKFDAGSNGGTVNGSDSIVRTVYYGDRLGELPTAKRLNYEFLGWNTNQNGSGSYIEETSIITANITLYAIFKLQANCYTKQSSKYKTGMMYRKDGKYSTGIVKVKVNGKYKDATI
;
A
#
# COMPACT_ATOMS: atom_id res chain seq x y z
N MET A 1 47.46 -23.47 -21.10
CA MET A 1 46.11 -22.86 -21.12
C MET A 1 46.29 -21.44 -21.59
N SER A 2 45.39 -20.93 -22.42
CA SER A 2 45.42 -19.53 -22.85
C SER A 2 44.49 -18.68 -22.03
N ALA A 3 44.83 -17.39 -21.83
CA ALA A 3 43.95 -16.44 -21.16
C ALA A 3 42.66 -16.30 -21.96
N PRO A 4 41.52 -16.14 -21.29
CA PRO A 4 40.23 -15.93 -21.92
C PRO A 4 40.21 -14.69 -22.81
N SER A 5 39.41 -14.71 -23.88
CA SER A 5 39.12 -13.51 -24.68
C SER A 5 38.52 -12.43 -23.77
N GLY A 6 38.99 -11.17 -23.90
CA GLY A 6 38.59 -10.06 -23.03
C GLY A 6 39.51 -9.86 -21.80
N THR A 7 40.60 -10.62 -21.64
CA THR A 7 41.62 -10.32 -20.65
C THR A 7 42.20 -8.93 -20.91
N GLN A 8 42.21 -8.08 -19.89
CA GLN A 8 42.78 -6.74 -19.98
C GLN A 8 44.26 -6.81 -19.55
N TRP A 9 45.14 -6.64 -20.50
CA TRP A 9 46.57 -6.68 -20.29
C TRP A 9 47.13 -5.31 -19.92
N SER A 10 48.11 -5.26 -19.06
CA SER A 10 48.88 -4.02 -18.83
C SER A 10 49.53 -3.61 -20.16
N PRO A 11 49.53 -2.29 -20.48
CA PRO A 11 50.31 -1.85 -21.64
C PRO A 11 51.76 -2.26 -21.41
N ALA A 12 52.31 -2.97 -22.39
CA ALA A 12 53.75 -3.16 -22.42
C ALA A 12 54.41 -1.77 -22.38
N SER A 13 55.44 -1.58 -21.56
CA SER A 13 56.16 -0.34 -21.55
C SER A 13 56.57 0.07 -22.98
N THR A 14 56.44 1.33 -23.33
CA THR A 14 56.65 1.92 -24.66
C THR A 14 58.07 1.80 -25.23
N GLY A 15 58.85 0.82 -24.81
CA GLY A 15 60.14 0.50 -25.38
C GLY A 15 60.00 -0.63 -26.45
N THR A 16 60.88 -0.58 -27.44
CA THR A 16 60.91 -1.46 -28.60
C THR A 16 61.11 -2.96 -28.31
N ASN A 17 61.14 -3.40 -27.05
CA ASN A 17 61.21 -4.78 -26.61
C ASN A 17 60.06 -5.08 -25.57
N TYR A 18 59.00 -5.68 -26.05
CA TYR A 18 57.93 -6.24 -25.17
C TYR A 18 58.53 -7.45 -24.44
N GLN A 19 58.79 -7.29 -23.14
CA GLN A 19 59.42 -8.36 -22.36
C GLN A 19 58.41 -9.19 -21.59
N GLY A 20 57.29 -8.61 -21.23
CA GLY A 20 56.17 -9.30 -20.57
C GLY A 20 55.04 -8.38 -20.22
N CYS A 21 53.95 -8.93 -19.76
CA CYS A 21 52.80 -8.17 -19.21
C CYS A 21 51.98 -9.03 -18.23
N ILE A 22 51.22 -8.35 -17.38
CA ILE A 22 50.25 -8.97 -16.51
C ILE A 22 48.84 -8.65 -17.03
N GLY A 23 47.94 -9.60 -16.97
CA GLY A 23 46.58 -9.45 -17.45
C GLY A 23 45.53 -9.84 -16.40
N LEU A 24 44.41 -9.19 -16.47
CA LEU A 24 43.25 -9.46 -15.59
C LEU A 24 42.05 -9.83 -16.43
N TYR A 25 41.46 -10.96 -16.16
CA TYR A 25 40.17 -11.37 -16.70
C TYR A 25 39.14 -11.40 -15.59
N VAL A 26 38.06 -10.62 -15.75
CA VAL A 26 37.03 -10.43 -14.73
C VAL A 26 35.73 -11.07 -15.21
N THR A 27 35.13 -11.88 -14.36
CA THR A 27 33.77 -12.41 -14.53
C THR A 27 32.93 -12.07 -13.32
N GLN A 28 31.61 -12.00 -13.51
CA GLN A 28 30.66 -11.66 -12.47
C GLN A 28 29.49 -12.65 -12.46
N SER A 29 29.05 -12.98 -11.25
CA SER A 29 27.82 -13.73 -11.00
C SER A 29 26.95 -12.94 -10.05
N ASN A 30 25.73 -12.64 -10.43
CA ASN A 30 24.79 -11.84 -9.66
C ASN A 30 23.72 -12.71 -9.02
N SER A 31 23.55 -12.58 -7.71
CA SER A 31 22.35 -12.99 -6.99
C SER A 31 21.44 -11.78 -6.76
N LYS A 32 20.31 -11.96 -6.09
CA LYS A 32 19.36 -10.86 -5.80
C LYS A 32 19.96 -9.70 -5.02
N THR A 33 20.83 -10.00 -4.07
CA THR A 33 21.42 -9.02 -3.14
C THR A 33 22.92 -8.93 -3.19
N GLN A 34 23.58 -9.80 -3.96
CA GLN A 34 25.04 -9.89 -3.99
C GLN A 34 25.56 -10.06 -5.41
N THR A 35 26.77 -9.57 -5.62
CA THR A 35 27.57 -9.82 -6.83
C THR A 35 28.87 -10.48 -6.41
N THR A 36 29.15 -11.66 -6.93
CA THR A 36 30.47 -12.30 -6.78
C THR A 36 31.32 -12.00 -8.02
N VAL A 37 32.43 -11.35 -7.78
CA VAL A 37 33.42 -11.00 -8.81
C VAL A 37 34.56 -12.01 -8.73
N THR A 38 34.86 -12.65 -9.85
CA THR A 38 35.99 -13.58 -9.95
C THR A 38 37.00 -13.03 -10.94
N VAL A 39 38.24 -12.94 -10.49
CA VAL A 39 39.36 -12.40 -11.28
C VAL A 39 40.40 -13.48 -11.49
N GLN A 40 40.78 -13.71 -12.74
CA GLN A 40 41.94 -14.50 -13.12
C GLN A 40 43.11 -13.57 -13.39
N VAL A 41 44.24 -13.81 -12.76
CA VAL A 41 45.51 -13.08 -12.98
C VAL A 41 46.35 -13.92 -13.93
N TRP A 42 46.72 -13.32 -15.03
CA TRP A 42 47.51 -13.96 -16.09
C TRP A 42 48.83 -13.22 -16.30
N TYR A 43 49.86 -13.98 -16.64
CA TYR A 43 51.17 -13.44 -17.05
C TYR A 43 51.49 -13.91 -18.45
N TRP A 44 52.10 -13.05 -19.25
CA TRP A 44 52.67 -13.37 -20.54
C TRP A 44 54.06 -12.82 -20.65
N SER A 45 54.99 -13.59 -21.28
CA SER A 45 56.33 -13.14 -21.59
C SER A 45 56.73 -13.55 -22.98
N GLN A 46 57.43 -12.65 -23.67
CA GLN A 46 57.97 -12.91 -24.99
C GLN A 46 59.24 -13.79 -24.92
N TYR A 47 59.93 -13.76 -23.80
CA TYR A 47 61.18 -14.47 -23.57
C TYR A 47 61.02 -15.60 -22.55
N SER A 48 62.00 -16.54 -22.58
CA SER A 48 62.05 -17.54 -21.54
C SER A 48 62.31 -16.90 -20.18
N CYS A 49 61.40 -17.12 -19.22
CA CYS A 49 61.51 -16.67 -17.88
C CYS A 49 61.59 -17.90 -16.97
N GLN A 50 62.79 -18.19 -16.46
CA GLN A 50 63.02 -19.35 -15.60
C GLN A 50 63.47 -18.94 -14.18
N ASP A 51 63.29 -17.67 -13.84
CA ASP A 51 63.76 -17.14 -12.55
C ASP A 51 62.72 -17.37 -11.44
N SER A 52 63.19 -17.86 -10.31
CA SER A 52 62.40 -18.09 -9.11
C SER A 52 62.12 -16.80 -8.27
N SER A 53 62.72 -15.68 -8.68
CA SER A 53 62.61 -14.39 -7.98
C SER A 53 61.37 -13.57 -8.43
N ASN A 54 60.58 -14.05 -9.38
CA ASN A 54 59.41 -13.36 -9.85
C ASN A 54 58.28 -13.33 -8.80
N THR A 55 57.90 -12.15 -8.39
CA THR A 55 56.85 -11.96 -7.35
C THR A 55 55.60 -11.37 -8.01
N PHE A 56 54.46 -11.97 -7.68
CA PHE A 56 53.14 -11.51 -8.13
C PHE A 56 52.39 -10.92 -6.95
N TYR A 57 51.58 -9.90 -7.22
CA TYR A 57 50.75 -9.20 -6.26
C TYR A 57 49.33 -9.10 -6.83
N PHE A 58 48.36 -9.15 -5.94
CA PHE A 58 46.96 -8.96 -6.27
C PHE A 58 46.22 -8.33 -5.11
N ASP A 59 45.44 -7.28 -5.38
CA ASP A 59 44.54 -6.66 -4.42
C ASP A 59 43.20 -6.27 -5.03
N TRP A 60 42.19 -6.26 -4.19
CA TRP A 60 40.91 -5.61 -4.48
C TRP A 60 41.04 -4.11 -4.20
N GLY A 61 41.37 -3.33 -5.24
CA GLY A 61 41.64 -1.89 -5.18
C GLY A 61 42.55 -1.46 -6.31
N SER A 62 42.92 -0.19 -6.33
CA SER A 62 43.76 0.41 -7.37
C SER A 62 45.28 0.18 -7.22
N SER A 63 45.71 -0.50 -6.16
CA SER A 63 47.14 -0.74 -5.88
C SER A 63 47.35 -2.19 -5.45
N ALA A 64 48.15 -2.94 -6.22
CA ALA A 64 48.51 -4.32 -5.90
C ALA A 64 49.76 -4.33 -5.02
N ASN A 65 49.56 -4.43 -3.69
CA ASN A 65 50.63 -4.47 -2.72
C ASN A 65 50.73 -5.81 -1.97
N SER A 66 49.65 -6.62 -1.97
CA SER A 66 49.65 -7.91 -1.31
C SER A 66 50.29 -8.98 -2.21
N SER A 67 51.44 -9.50 -1.79
CA SER A 67 52.12 -10.57 -2.50
C SER A 67 51.27 -11.84 -2.48
N ILE A 68 51.08 -12.44 -3.66
CA ILE A 68 50.42 -13.73 -3.86
C ILE A 68 51.42 -14.86 -4.11
N GLY A 69 52.71 -14.56 -3.88
CA GLY A 69 53.83 -15.49 -3.91
C GLY A 69 54.76 -15.31 -5.09
N SER A 70 55.93 -15.90 -4.94
CA SER A 70 56.92 -16.00 -6.01
C SER A 70 56.72 -17.31 -6.77
N ARG A 71 56.83 -17.27 -8.07
CA ARG A 71 56.67 -18.45 -8.95
C ARG A 71 57.79 -18.49 -10.00
N SER A 72 58.32 -19.66 -10.19
CA SER A 72 59.09 -19.95 -11.42
C SER A 72 58.11 -20.03 -12.57
N ILE A 73 58.29 -19.16 -13.56
CA ILE A 73 57.52 -19.17 -14.80
C ILE A 73 58.39 -19.79 -15.87
N ASN A 74 57.96 -20.92 -16.40
CA ASN A 74 58.65 -21.55 -17.51
C ASN A 74 58.00 -21.15 -18.83
N THR A 75 58.52 -20.11 -19.45
CA THR A 75 58.12 -19.67 -20.78
C THR A 75 59.27 -19.90 -21.76
N SER A 76 58.97 -20.34 -22.99
CA SER A 76 59.94 -20.51 -24.05
C SER A 76 60.23 -19.18 -24.75
N SER A 77 61.45 -18.98 -25.25
CA SER A 77 61.86 -17.76 -25.98
C SER A 77 61.40 -17.75 -27.43
N GLY A 78 61.27 -16.54 -27.99
CA GLY A 78 61.08 -16.33 -29.45
C GLY A 78 59.64 -16.32 -29.96
N HIS A 79 58.67 -16.19 -29.08
CA HIS A 79 57.27 -16.12 -29.47
C HIS A 79 56.75 -14.69 -29.61
N SER A 80 56.10 -14.39 -30.71
CA SER A 80 55.18 -13.27 -30.82
C SER A 80 54.04 -13.46 -29.82
N TRP A 81 53.24 -12.43 -29.62
CA TRP A 81 52.07 -12.47 -28.75
C TRP A 81 51.14 -13.65 -29.08
N ASP A 82 51.34 -14.78 -28.42
CA ASP A 82 50.59 -16.00 -28.65
C ASP A 82 50.12 -16.64 -27.33
N THR A 83 49.23 -17.61 -27.45
CA THR A 83 48.62 -18.30 -26.30
C THR A 83 49.57 -19.29 -25.59
N ALA A 84 50.72 -19.65 -26.23
CA ALA A 84 51.64 -20.66 -25.68
C ALA A 84 52.38 -20.15 -24.46
N ASN A 85 52.65 -18.85 -24.40
CA ASN A 85 53.39 -18.21 -23.31
C ASN A 85 52.52 -17.50 -22.26
N GLN A 86 51.19 -17.78 -22.25
CA GLN A 86 50.27 -17.26 -21.24
C GLN A 86 50.14 -18.25 -20.08
N VAL A 87 50.39 -17.77 -18.89
CA VAL A 87 50.36 -18.55 -17.67
C VAL A 87 49.36 -18.01 -16.68
N LEU A 88 48.42 -18.85 -16.20
CA LEU A 88 47.52 -18.49 -15.14
C LEU A 88 48.26 -18.44 -13.81
N ILE A 89 48.32 -17.30 -13.19
CA ILE A 89 48.98 -17.07 -11.90
C ILE A 89 48.06 -17.44 -10.76
N GLY A 90 46.77 -17.04 -10.82
CA GLY A 90 45.81 -17.38 -9.78
C GLY A 90 44.38 -16.92 -10.14
N THR A 91 43.44 -17.43 -9.37
CA THR A 91 42.03 -17.04 -9.45
C THR A 91 41.56 -16.58 -8.08
N TYR A 92 40.96 -15.42 -8.00
CA TYR A 92 40.54 -14.76 -6.77
C TYR A 92 39.08 -14.37 -6.90
N SER A 93 38.28 -14.55 -5.83
CA SER A 93 36.87 -14.19 -5.81
C SER A 93 36.54 -13.35 -4.59
N LYS A 94 35.64 -12.36 -4.78
CA LYS A 94 35.11 -11.54 -3.70
C LYS A 94 33.63 -11.27 -3.95
N THR A 95 32.85 -11.38 -2.88
CA THR A 95 31.42 -11.09 -2.91
C THR A 95 31.15 -9.71 -2.34
N TYR A 96 30.38 -8.92 -3.06
CA TYR A 96 29.95 -7.59 -2.70
C TYR A 96 28.44 -7.58 -2.51
N ASN A 97 27.95 -6.89 -1.49
CA ASN A 97 26.53 -6.63 -1.34
C ASN A 97 26.09 -5.58 -2.38
N ARG A 98 25.00 -5.85 -3.07
CA ARG A 98 24.37 -4.90 -3.98
C ARG A 98 23.62 -3.85 -3.17
N GLY A 99 23.84 -2.57 -3.46
CA GLY A 99 23.12 -1.45 -2.86
C GLY A 99 21.94 -0.98 -3.72
N THR A 100 21.29 0.08 -3.30
CA THR A 100 20.19 0.72 -4.06
C THR A 100 20.69 1.52 -5.26
N SER A 101 21.99 1.71 -5.38
CA SER A 101 22.67 2.29 -6.54
C SER A 101 23.79 1.36 -6.99
N SER A 102 24.11 1.40 -8.28
CA SER A 102 25.29 0.71 -8.77
C SER A 102 26.56 1.36 -8.25
N SER A 103 27.60 0.56 -8.05
CA SER A 103 28.91 1.05 -7.63
C SER A 103 29.99 0.47 -8.53
N ILE A 104 31.17 1.10 -8.51
CA ILE A 104 32.34 0.63 -9.25
C ILE A 104 33.32 0.05 -8.25
N GLY A 105 33.73 -1.19 -8.48
CA GLY A 105 34.86 -1.83 -7.84
C GLY A 105 36.06 -1.81 -8.75
N THR A 106 37.24 -1.91 -8.17
CA THR A 106 38.52 -1.99 -8.89
C THR A 106 39.30 -3.17 -8.34
N CYS A 107 40.05 -3.85 -9.19
CA CYS A 107 41.10 -4.78 -8.77
C CYS A 107 42.38 -4.46 -9.54
N SER A 108 43.50 -4.83 -8.95
CA SER A 108 44.82 -4.62 -9.52
C SER A 108 45.70 -5.85 -9.34
N ALA A 109 46.55 -6.09 -10.32
CA ALA A 109 47.62 -7.08 -10.21
C ALA A 109 48.95 -6.45 -10.67
N ARG A 110 50.03 -6.86 -10.04
CA ARG A 110 51.39 -6.40 -10.35
C ARG A 110 52.36 -7.60 -10.42
N PHE A 111 53.22 -7.52 -11.38
CA PHE A 111 54.40 -8.38 -11.48
C PHE A 111 55.63 -7.57 -11.13
N THR A 112 56.56 -8.16 -10.42
CA THR A 112 57.89 -7.61 -10.19
C THR A 112 58.89 -8.74 -10.32
N GLY A 113 59.85 -8.64 -11.21
CA GLY A 113 60.80 -9.69 -11.43
C GLY A 113 61.94 -9.27 -12.37
N ILE A 114 62.82 -10.21 -12.63
CA ILE A 114 63.94 -10.06 -13.56
C ILE A 114 63.55 -10.73 -14.86
N GLU A 115 63.43 -9.94 -15.93
CA GLU A 115 63.28 -10.42 -17.32
C GLU A 115 64.50 -9.96 -18.10
N TYR A 116 65.07 -10.83 -18.89
CA TYR A 116 66.23 -10.68 -19.76
C TYR A 116 67.00 -9.33 -19.60
N GLY A 117 67.82 -9.23 -18.58
CA GLY A 117 68.78 -8.15 -18.39
C GLY A 117 68.33 -6.93 -17.55
N GLY A 118 67.18 -6.98 -16.89
CA GLY A 118 66.74 -5.88 -16.00
C GLY A 118 65.54 -6.23 -15.13
N GLY A 119 65.42 -5.54 -13.98
CA GLY A 119 64.25 -5.60 -13.14
C GLY A 119 63.06 -4.87 -13.74
N ASN A 120 61.94 -5.57 -13.97
CA ASN A 120 60.72 -5.04 -14.52
C ASN A 120 59.55 -5.10 -13.56
N SER A 121 58.68 -4.13 -13.64
CA SER A 121 57.40 -4.09 -12.90
C SER A 121 56.26 -3.73 -13.84
N TYR A 122 55.24 -4.59 -13.87
CA TYR A 122 54.03 -4.35 -14.67
C TYR A 122 52.83 -4.32 -13.75
N THR A 123 51.90 -3.40 -13.99
CA THR A 123 50.67 -3.27 -13.21
C THR A 123 49.47 -3.21 -14.15
N ALA A 124 48.48 -4.06 -13.93
CA ALA A 124 47.18 -4.01 -14.59
C ALA A 124 46.11 -3.65 -13.58
N ASN A 125 45.18 -2.79 -14.02
CA ASN A 125 44.00 -2.42 -13.23
C ASN A 125 42.75 -2.66 -14.04
N VAL A 126 41.71 -3.15 -13.41
CA VAL A 126 40.40 -3.36 -14.03
C VAL A 126 39.32 -2.83 -13.14
N ASN A 127 38.40 -2.06 -13.71
CA ASN A 127 37.18 -1.64 -13.08
C ASN A 127 36.04 -2.59 -13.44
N PHE A 128 35.15 -2.83 -12.49
CA PHE A 128 33.94 -3.64 -12.69
C PHE A 128 32.75 -2.97 -12.01
N THR A 129 31.56 -3.17 -12.55
CA THR A 129 30.33 -2.58 -12.01
C THR A 129 29.63 -3.58 -11.10
N ILE A 130 29.31 -3.17 -9.88
CA ILE A 130 28.42 -3.88 -8.98
C ILE A 130 27.03 -3.29 -9.23
N PRO A 131 26.08 -4.02 -9.83
CA PRO A 131 24.77 -3.47 -10.16
C PRO A 131 23.95 -3.21 -8.90
N ALA A 132 23.04 -2.26 -8.99
CA ALA A 132 22.04 -2.03 -7.96
C ALA A 132 21.13 -3.25 -7.80
N VAL A 133 20.51 -3.42 -6.61
CA VAL A 133 19.43 -4.38 -6.41
C VAL A 133 18.23 -4.04 -7.29
N ASP A 134 17.41 -5.03 -7.61
CA ASP A 134 16.23 -4.84 -8.44
C ASP A 134 15.21 -3.93 -7.72
N ARG A 135 14.52 -3.11 -8.52
CA ARG A 135 13.55 -2.12 -8.05
C ARG A 135 12.19 -2.43 -8.63
N TYR A 136 11.17 -2.37 -7.80
CA TYR A 136 9.78 -2.65 -8.16
C TYR A 136 8.88 -1.48 -7.81
N THR A 137 7.72 -1.41 -8.46
CA THR A 137 6.70 -0.39 -8.24
C THR A 137 5.54 -1.01 -7.48
N ILE A 138 5.06 -0.30 -6.46
CA ILE A 138 3.82 -0.58 -5.77
C ILE A 138 2.85 0.53 -6.13
N THR A 139 1.69 0.15 -6.67
CA THR A 139 0.62 1.08 -7.02
C THR A 139 -0.57 0.85 -6.12
N TYR A 140 -1.02 1.88 -5.44
CA TYR A 140 -2.22 1.90 -4.62
C TYR A 140 -3.35 2.51 -5.42
N HIS A 141 -4.44 1.76 -5.61
CA HIS A 141 -5.65 2.18 -6.31
C HIS A 141 -6.75 2.49 -5.30
N GLY A 142 -7.34 3.68 -5.43
CA GLY A 142 -8.42 4.13 -4.54
C GLY A 142 -9.71 3.33 -4.67
N ASN A 143 -9.89 2.58 -5.78
CA ASN A 143 -11.05 1.70 -6.02
C ASN A 143 -12.38 2.43 -5.73
N GLY A 144 -12.56 3.59 -6.38
CA GLY A 144 -13.68 4.51 -6.17
C GLY A 144 -13.44 5.54 -5.06
N GLY A 145 -12.31 5.49 -4.36
CA GLY A 145 -11.81 6.56 -3.50
C GLY A 145 -10.83 7.45 -4.25
N LEU A 146 -10.67 8.70 -3.79
CA LEU A 146 -9.78 9.69 -4.38
C LEU A 146 -8.85 10.30 -3.35
N TRP A 147 -7.62 10.62 -3.77
CA TRP A 147 -6.65 11.41 -3.04
C TRP A 147 -6.14 12.53 -3.95
N ASN A 148 -6.34 13.79 -3.57
CA ASN A 148 -6.01 14.96 -4.41
C ASN A 148 -6.53 14.82 -5.84
N GLN A 149 -7.79 14.37 -5.99
CA GLN A 149 -8.46 14.12 -7.29
C GLN A 149 -7.83 12.99 -8.13
N LYS A 150 -6.90 12.23 -7.58
CA LYS A 150 -6.30 11.04 -8.21
C LYS A 150 -6.90 9.77 -7.63
N ASP A 151 -7.08 8.78 -8.47
CA ASP A 151 -7.59 7.44 -8.11
C ASP A 151 -6.49 6.44 -7.78
N SER A 152 -5.22 6.82 -7.98
CA SER A 152 -4.06 5.98 -7.74
C SER A 152 -2.83 6.78 -7.31
N TRP A 153 -1.89 6.09 -6.64
CA TRP A 153 -0.59 6.60 -6.24
C TRP A 153 0.43 5.46 -6.23
N SER A 154 1.68 5.75 -6.62
CA SER A 154 2.72 4.74 -6.72
C SER A 154 3.98 5.15 -5.99
N GLU A 155 4.70 4.17 -5.46
CA GLU A 155 6.04 4.31 -4.90
C GLU A 155 6.94 3.17 -5.37
N GLN A 156 8.23 3.32 -5.12
CA GLN A 156 9.22 2.33 -5.51
C GLN A 156 9.86 1.68 -4.29
N VAL A 157 10.16 0.40 -4.41
CA VAL A 157 10.79 -0.40 -3.37
C VAL A 157 11.91 -1.22 -3.98
N TYR A 158 12.98 -1.44 -3.22
CA TYR A 158 14.11 -2.28 -3.62
C TYR A 158 14.00 -3.66 -3.02
N TYR A 159 14.40 -4.68 -3.79
CA TYR A 159 14.46 -6.05 -3.28
C TYR A 159 15.35 -6.13 -2.02
N GLY A 160 14.87 -6.82 -0.98
CA GLY A 160 15.57 -6.97 0.29
C GLY A 160 15.51 -5.75 1.22
N SER A 161 14.91 -4.62 0.80
CA SER A 161 14.75 -3.46 1.67
C SER A 161 13.59 -3.60 2.66
N SER A 162 13.66 -2.88 3.76
CA SER A 162 12.52 -2.72 4.66
C SER A 162 11.45 -1.87 3.99
N TYR A 163 10.22 -2.33 4.05
CA TYR A 163 9.06 -1.66 3.48
C TYR A 163 7.92 -1.62 4.50
N VAL A 164 7.10 -0.59 4.43
CA VAL A 164 5.89 -0.43 5.25
C VAL A 164 4.72 -0.18 4.32
N THR A 165 3.75 -1.11 4.29
CA THR A 165 2.53 -0.91 3.53
C THR A 165 1.80 0.33 4.03
N GLN A 166 1.45 1.23 3.12
CA GLN A 166 0.88 2.53 3.43
C GLN A 166 -0.46 2.42 4.14
N LYS A 167 -0.68 3.34 5.09
CA LYS A 167 -2.03 3.61 5.61
C LYS A 167 -2.88 4.19 4.49
N ASN A 168 -4.20 4.05 4.62
CA ASN A 168 -5.09 4.65 3.64
C ASN A 168 -5.00 6.18 3.65
N PHE A 169 -4.86 6.76 2.48
CA PHE A 169 -4.92 8.21 2.23
C PHE A 169 -6.03 8.59 1.22
N PHE A 170 -6.70 7.61 0.62
CA PHE A 170 -7.87 7.85 -0.20
C PHE A 170 -9.12 8.09 0.65
N THR A 171 -10.04 8.88 0.13
CA THR A 171 -11.36 9.11 0.72
C THR A 171 -12.44 8.65 -0.24
N ARG A 172 -13.48 8.00 0.28
CA ARG A 172 -14.66 7.59 -0.47
C ARG A 172 -15.89 7.91 0.35
N ASN A 173 -16.71 8.85 -0.15
CA ASN A 173 -17.90 9.31 0.57
C ASN A 173 -18.86 8.15 0.83
N GLY A 174 -19.34 8.03 2.07
CA GLY A 174 -20.23 6.95 2.51
C GLY A 174 -19.56 5.59 2.74
N TYR A 175 -18.24 5.53 2.77
CA TYR A 175 -17.50 4.29 2.97
C TYR A 175 -16.39 4.41 4.02
N VAL A 176 -16.07 3.30 4.68
CA VAL A 176 -14.93 3.14 5.58
C VAL A 176 -13.91 2.22 4.91
N PHE A 177 -12.64 2.61 4.96
CA PHE A 177 -11.55 1.78 4.48
C PHE A 177 -11.35 0.56 5.38
N LYS A 178 -11.20 -0.62 4.79
CA LYS A 178 -11.02 -1.89 5.49
C LYS A 178 -9.65 -2.52 5.28
N GLY A 179 -8.95 -2.16 4.20
CA GLY A 179 -7.65 -2.73 3.91
C GLY A 179 -7.26 -2.65 2.44
N TRP A 180 -6.15 -3.30 2.12
CA TRP A 180 -5.60 -3.41 0.78
C TRP A 180 -5.65 -4.84 0.28
N LYS A 181 -6.05 -5.06 -0.97
CA LYS A 181 -5.99 -6.36 -1.65
C LYS A 181 -5.45 -6.25 -3.05
N GLU A 182 -4.72 -7.27 -3.52
CA GLU A 182 -4.41 -7.43 -4.94
C GLU A 182 -5.64 -7.92 -5.72
N SER A 183 -5.62 -7.80 -7.04
CA SER A 183 -6.69 -8.28 -7.92
C SER A 183 -6.94 -9.80 -7.82
N ASN A 184 -5.90 -10.56 -7.46
CA ASN A 184 -5.99 -12.00 -7.22
C ASN A 184 -6.57 -12.38 -5.84
N GLY A 185 -6.94 -11.39 -5.01
CA GLY A 185 -7.50 -11.58 -3.67
C GLY A 185 -6.50 -11.63 -2.53
N THR A 186 -5.19 -11.56 -2.79
CA THR A 186 -4.17 -11.54 -1.74
C THR A 186 -4.38 -10.34 -0.81
N ASP A 187 -4.50 -10.59 0.48
CA ASP A 187 -4.80 -9.58 1.49
C ASP A 187 -3.52 -9.00 2.11
N TRP A 188 -3.37 -7.68 2.00
CA TRP A 188 -2.24 -6.93 2.53
C TRP A 188 -2.56 -6.12 3.79
N THR A 189 -3.80 -6.21 4.27
CA THR A 189 -4.30 -5.43 5.41
C THR A 189 -3.46 -5.63 6.67
N GLN A 190 -2.96 -6.84 6.91
CA GLN A 190 -2.12 -7.17 8.07
C GLN A 190 -0.78 -6.43 8.10
N TRP A 191 -0.28 -5.95 6.95
CA TRP A 191 1.01 -5.27 6.80
C TRP A 191 0.92 -3.75 6.89
N ILE A 192 -0.30 -3.21 6.98
CA ILE A 192 -0.51 -1.75 7.06
C ILE A 192 0.19 -1.19 8.29
N GLY A 193 1.13 -0.25 8.05
CA GLY A 193 1.88 0.42 9.10
C GLY A 193 2.90 -0.45 9.84
N LYS A 194 3.15 -1.68 9.38
CA LYS A 194 4.15 -2.58 9.96
C LYS A 194 5.34 -2.75 9.01
N PRO A 195 6.58 -2.69 9.49
CA PRO A 195 7.75 -2.93 8.66
C PRO A 195 7.89 -4.43 8.35
N TRP A 196 8.28 -4.72 7.12
CA TRP A 196 8.61 -6.06 6.65
C TRP A 196 9.62 -5.97 5.49
N THR A 197 10.26 -7.08 5.11
CA THR A 197 11.26 -7.09 4.06
C THR A 197 10.61 -7.39 2.71
N TRP A 198 10.85 -6.54 1.71
CA TRP A 198 10.34 -6.74 0.36
C TRP A 198 11.06 -7.91 -0.34
N THR A 199 10.32 -8.97 -0.62
CA THR A 199 10.85 -10.17 -1.30
C THR A 199 10.11 -10.52 -2.59
N TYR A 200 9.13 -9.70 -2.99
CA TYR A 200 8.44 -9.89 -4.26
C TYR A 200 9.31 -9.42 -5.43
N GLU A 201 9.35 -10.24 -6.48
CA GLU A 201 10.12 -10.00 -7.70
C GLU A 201 9.23 -9.47 -8.84
N ARG A 202 8.25 -8.65 -8.49
CA ARG A 202 7.29 -8.07 -9.41
C ARG A 202 6.74 -6.76 -8.89
N ASN A 203 6.18 -5.97 -9.79
CA ASN A 203 5.32 -4.86 -9.43
C ASN A 203 4.05 -5.38 -8.75
N VAL A 204 3.47 -4.58 -7.86
CA VAL A 204 2.28 -4.93 -7.09
C VAL A 204 1.25 -3.82 -7.20
N ASP A 205 0.01 -4.18 -7.52
CA ASP A 205 -1.15 -3.30 -7.54
C ASP A 205 -2.07 -3.65 -6.37
N LEU A 206 -2.29 -2.67 -5.48
CA LEU A 206 -3.10 -2.79 -4.28
C LEU A 206 -4.37 -1.96 -4.42
N TYR A 207 -5.51 -2.59 -4.29
CA TYR A 207 -6.83 -1.97 -4.40
C TYR A 207 -7.43 -1.77 -3.01
N ALA A 208 -7.92 -0.55 -2.75
CA ALA A 208 -8.62 -0.24 -1.51
C ALA A 208 -9.90 -1.09 -1.37
N VAL A 209 -10.06 -1.70 -0.21
CA VAL A 209 -11.29 -2.41 0.18
C VAL A 209 -12.14 -1.47 1.02
N TRP A 210 -13.39 -1.29 0.62
CA TRP A 210 -14.33 -0.38 1.24
C TRP A 210 -15.55 -1.10 1.79
N GLU A 211 -16.02 -0.66 2.95
CA GLU A 211 -17.29 -1.05 3.53
C GLU A 211 -18.24 0.15 3.59
N ARG A 212 -19.49 -0.01 3.19
CA ARG A 212 -20.49 1.07 3.26
C ARG A 212 -20.79 1.42 4.71
N ILE A 213 -20.84 2.72 5.01
CA ILE A 213 -21.26 3.22 6.32
C ILE A 213 -22.76 2.91 6.49
N SER A 214 -23.11 2.27 7.59
CA SER A 214 -24.51 2.07 7.99
C SER A 214 -24.93 3.14 9.00
N CYS A 215 -26.14 3.68 8.81
CA CYS A 215 -26.77 4.64 9.69
C CYS A 215 -27.97 3.98 10.39
N ALA A 216 -28.08 4.18 11.70
CA ALA A 216 -29.22 3.74 12.48
C ALA A 216 -30.31 4.83 12.47
N VAL A 217 -31.49 4.52 11.97
CA VAL A 217 -32.69 5.37 12.03
C VAL A 217 -33.61 4.80 13.10
N LYS A 218 -33.74 5.49 14.24
CA LYS A 218 -34.66 5.13 15.32
C LYS A 218 -35.99 5.85 15.11
N PHE A 219 -37.08 5.11 14.99
CA PHE A 219 -38.46 5.60 15.00
C PHE A 219 -38.98 5.50 16.44
N ASP A 220 -39.13 6.61 17.10
CA ASP A 220 -39.55 6.72 18.50
C ASP A 220 -40.98 7.27 18.59
N ALA A 221 -41.92 6.40 18.93
CA ALA A 221 -43.31 6.78 19.18
C ALA A 221 -43.60 6.90 20.68
N GLY A 222 -42.84 6.17 21.54
CA GLY A 222 -43.05 6.11 22.99
C GLY A 222 -42.81 7.44 23.67
N SER A 223 -41.81 8.21 23.22
CA SER A 223 -41.52 9.56 23.75
C SER A 223 -42.72 10.52 23.64
N ASN A 224 -43.66 10.27 22.72
CA ASN A 224 -44.90 11.01 22.53
C ASN A 224 -46.15 10.17 22.88
N GLY A 225 -45.97 9.11 23.68
CA GLY A 225 -47.07 8.29 24.22
C GLY A 225 -47.75 7.40 23.18
N GLY A 226 -47.10 7.07 22.09
CA GLY A 226 -47.59 6.16 21.07
C GLY A 226 -46.75 4.89 20.95
N THR A 227 -47.09 4.05 19.99
CA THR A 227 -46.34 2.84 19.63
C THR A 227 -46.13 2.75 18.11
N VAL A 228 -45.07 2.09 17.71
CA VAL A 228 -44.77 1.73 16.34
C VAL A 228 -44.54 0.21 16.28
N ASN A 229 -45.29 -0.53 15.43
CA ASN A 229 -45.27 -2.00 15.40
C ASN A 229 -45.43 -2.65 16.77
N GLY A 230 -46.25 -2.03 17.69
CA GLY A 230 -46.49 -2.53 19.04
C GLY A 230 -45.41 -2.26 20.08
N SER A 231 -44.32 -1.56 19.73
CA SER A 231 -43.21 -1.18 20.59
C SER A 231 -43.12 0.35 20.73
N ASP A 232 -42.47 0.83 21.76
CA ASP A 232 -42.21 2.28 21.95
C ASP A 232 -41.33 2.86 20.86
N SER A 233 -40.40 2.03 20.34
CA SER A 233 -39.52 2.42 19.24
C SER A 233 -39.05 1.21 18.44
N ILE A 234 -38.64 1.44 17.18
CA ILE A 234 -37.95 0.50 16.33
C ILE A 234 -36.70 1.15 15.73
N VAL A 235 -35.71 0.33 15.36
CA VAL A 235 -34.50 0.80 14.67
C VAL A 235 -34.42 0.13 13.31
N ARG A 236 -34.15 0.92 12.28
CA ARG A 236 -33.87 0.48 10.93
C ARG A 236 -32.44 0.85 10.56
N THR A 237 -31.70 -0.04 9.92
CA THR A 237 -30.39 0.25 9.34
C THR A 237 -30.59 0.69 7.88
N VAL A 238 -30.00 1.85 7.54
CA VAL A 238 -29.98 2.41 6.19
C VAL A 238 -28.53 2.76 5.85
N TYR A 239 -28.09 2.55 4.63
CA TYR A 239 -26.74 2.96 4.28
C TYR A 239 -26.66 4.45 4.00
N TYR A 240 -25.50 5.04 4.34
CA TYR A 240 -25.20 6.44 4.07
C TYR A 240 -25.48 6.80 2.61
N GLY A 241 -26.23 7.85 2.38
CA GLY A 241 -26.60 8.33 1.05
C GLY A 241 -27.82 7.64 0.42
N ASP A 242 -28.36 6.58 1.06
CA ASP A 242 -29.57 5.94 0.57
C ASP A 242 -30.83 6.69 1.03
N ARG A 243 -31.93 6.49 0.32
CA ARG A 243 -33.24 6.94 0.70
C ARG A 243 -33.75 6.10 1.88
N LEU A 244 -34.53 6.73 2.76
CA LEU A 244 -35.11 6.06 3.92
C LEU A 244 -36.10 4.95 3.53
N GLY A 245 -36.84 5.15 2.44
CA GLY A 245 -37.87 4.23 1.98
C GLY A 245 -39.15 4.30 2.80
N GLU A 246 -40.02 3.31 2.67
CA GLU A 246 -41.34 3.26 3.31
C GLU A 246 -41.28 3.55 4.79
N LEU A 247 -42.12 4.48 5.27
CA LEU A 247 -42.16 4.89 6.66
C LEU A 247 -43.12 4.03 7.48
N PRO A 248 -42.76 3.58 8.68
CA PRO A 248 -43.68 2.87 9.54
C PRO A 248 -44.76 3.82 10.07
N THR A 249 -45.95 3.30 10.30
CA THR A 249 -47.06 4.04 10.90
C THR A 249 -47.03 3.88 12.44
N ALA A 250 -47.11 5.00 13.16
CA ALA A 250 -47.26 5.00 14.60
C ALA A 250 -48.74 5.10 15.00
N LYS A 251 -49.07 4.58 16.21
CA LYS A 251 -50.41 4.57 16.75
C LYS A 251 -50.44 5.14 18.17
N ARG A 252 -51.43 5.96 18.44
CA ARG A 252 -51.74 6.46 19.81
C ARG A 252 -53.24 6.53 19.95
N LEU A 253 -53.78 6.03 21.07
CA LEU A 253 -55.22 6.02 21.32
C LEU A 253 -55.77 7.45 21.26
N ASN A 254 -56.84 7.66 20.53
CA ASN A 254 -57.52 8.95 20.30
C ASN A 254 -56.69 10.05 19.61
N TYR A 255 -55.61 9.66 18.94
CA TYR A 255 -54.80 10.61 18.20
C TYR A 255 -54.64 10.17 16.76
N GLU A 256 -54.53 11.14 15.89
CA GLU A 256 -54.12 10.98 14.49
C GLU A 256 -52.59 11.08 14.39
N PHE A 257 -52.00 10.14 13.69
CA PHE A 257 -50.56 10.22 13.38
C PHE A 257 -50.34 11.19 12.20
N LEU A 258 -49.49 12.20 12.42
CA LEU A 258 -49.19 13.24 11.44
C LEU A 258 -47.93 12.94 10.66
N GLY A 259 -47.02 12.11 11.18
CA GLY A 259 -45.75 11.77 10.52
C GLY A 259 -44.59 11.73 11.52
N TRP A 260 -43.42 11.47 10.97
CA TRP A 260 -42.15 11.42 11.70
C TRP A 260 -41.42 12.75 11.59
N ASN A 261 -40.93 13.28 12.72
CA ASN A 261 -40.25 14.56 12.82
C ASN A 261 -38.88 14.42 13.50
N THR A 262 -37.91 15.27 13.12
CA THR A 262 -36.58 15.28 13.71
C THR A 262 -36.56 15.78 15.16
N ASN A 263 -37.59 16.53 15.59
CA ASN A 263 -37.75 17.00 16.97
C ASN A 263 -39.01 16.42 17.60
N GLN A 264 -38.90 16.04 18.88
CA GLN A 264 -39.99 15.44 19.64
C GLN A 264 -41.24 16.35 19.76
N ASN A 265 -41.05 17.66 19.80
CA ASN A 265 -42.14 18.63 19.86
C ASN A 265 -42.74 19.01 18.51
N GLY A 266 -42.28 18.39 17.41
CA GLY A 266 -42.76 18.67 16.05
C GLY A 266 -42.21 19.93 15.41
N SER A 267 -41.28 20.66 16.07
CA SER A 267 -40.71 21.91 15.53
C SER A 267 -39.59 21.67 14.47
N GLY A 268 -39.15 20.45 14.32
CA GLY A 268 -38.13 20.07 13.33
C GLY A 268 -38.74 19.82 11.96
N SER A 269 -37.94 19.13 11.10
CA SER A 269 -38.38 18.74 9.75
C SER A 269 -39.14 17.42 9.79
N TYR A 270 -40.24 17.35 9.06
CA TYR A 270 -40.88 16.08 8.75
C TYR A 270 -40.04 15.30 7.74
N ILE A 271 -39.94 14.00 7.96
CA ILE A 271 -39.18 13.08 7.14
C ILE A 271 -40.11 12.36 6.18
N GLU A 272 -39.67 12.23 4.95
CA GLU A 272 -40.37 11.54 3.86
C GLU A 272 -39.61 10.28 3.44
N GLU A 273 -40.29 9.38 2.72
CA GLU A 273 -39.68 8.16 2.16
C GLU A 273 -38.48 8.45 1.25
N THR A 274 -38.47 9.62 0.60
CA THR A 274 -37.42 10.09 -0.30
C THR A 274 -36.24 10.72 0.42
N SER A 275 -36.34 10.94 1.75
CA SER A 275 -35.29 11.58 2.54
C SER A 275 -34.00 10.78 2.51
N ILE A 276 -32.86 11.46 2.25
CA ILE A 276 -31.53 10.86 2.22
C ILE A 276 -30.94 10.80 3.63
N ILE A 277 -30.43 9.64 4.01
CA ILE A 277 -29.85 9.43 5.32
C ILE A 277 -28.33 9.54 5.24
N THR A 278 -27.76 10.47 6.03
CA THR A 278 -26.29 10.72 6.07
C THR A 278 -25.69 10.59 7.46
N ALA A 279 -26.49 10.25 8.47
CA ALA A 279 -26.06 10.05 9.85
C ALA A 279 -27.08 9.22 10.63
N ASN A 280 -26.68 8.73 11.82
CA ASN A 280 -27.64 8.19 12.77
C ASN A 280 -28.66 9.28 13.17
N ILE A 281 -29.94 8.94 13.20
CA ILE A 281 -31.01 9.89 13.52
C ILE A 281 -32.10 9.22 14.36
N THR A 282 -32.71 10.00 15.26
CA THR A 282 -33.96 9.63 15.95
C THR A 282 -35.10 10.45 15.37
N LEU A 283 -36.17 9.80 14.97
CA LEU A 283 -37.39 10.38 14.45
C LEU A 283 -38.50 10.15 15.44
N TYR A 284 -39.21 11.20 15.77
CA TYR A 284 -40.29 11.18 16.74
C TYR A 284 -41.64 11.20 16.06
N ALA A 285 -42.55 10.32 16.50
CA ALA A 285 -43.93 10.31 16.03
C ALA A 285 -44.67 11.55 16.50
N ILE A 286 -45.23 12.30 15.58
CA ILE A 286 -46.06 13.45 15.92
C ILE A 286 -47.54 13.08 15.81
N PHE A 287 -48.29 13.45 16.84
CA PHE A 287 -49.70 13.12 16.98
C PHE A 287 -50.54 14.36 17.20
N LYS A 288 -51.76 14.36 16.67
CA LYS A 288 -52.80 15.37 16.90
C LYS A 288 -53.97 14.70 17.60
N LEU A 289 -54.44 15.30 18.67
CA LEU A 289 -55.61 14.80 19.35
C LEU A 289 -56.82 14.78 18.39
N GLN A 290 -57.44 13.61 18.26
CA GLN A 290 -58.72 13.52 17.55
C GLN A 290 -59.84 14.02 18.44
N ALA A 291 -60.59 15.00 17.96
CA ALA A 291 -61.77 15.44 18.63
C ALA A 291 -62.88 14.39 18.49
N ASN A 292 -63.06 13.59 19.53
CA ASN A 292 -64.17 12.66 19.61
C ASN A 292 -65.42 13.40 20.12
N CYS A 293 -66.40 13.60 19.24
CA CYS A 293 -67.70 14.09 19.64
C CYS A 293 -68.58 12.91 20.08
N TYR A 294 -69.04 12.94 21.33
CA TYR A 294 -70.01 11.98 21.79
C TYR A 294 -71.41 12.56 21.68
N THR A 295 -72.32 11.90 20.98
CA THR A 295 -73.73 12.25 20.92
C THR A 295 -74.50 11.31 21.85
N LYS A 296 -75.38 11.86 22.65
CA LYS A 296 -76.30 11.10 23.51
C LYS A 296 -77.39 10.50 22.65
N GLN A 297 -77.41 9.18 22.51
CA GLN A 297 -78.53 8.48 21.93
C GLN A 297 -79.13 7.57 23.01
N SER A 298 -80.34 7.95 23.50
CA SER A 298 -81.12 7.20 24.50
C SER A 298 -80.33 6.50 25.59
N SER A 299 -79.96 7.22 26.66
CA SER A 299 -79.29 6.74 27.89
C SER A 299 -77.89 6.10 27.76
N LYS A 300 -77.32 5.95 26.61
CA LYS A 300 -75.93 5.51 26.43
C LYS A 300 -75.16 6.42 25.43
N TYR A 301 -73.98 6.84 25.78
CA TYR A 301 -73.12 7.62 24.87
C TYR A 301 -72.49 6.68 23.81
N LYS A 302 -72.58 7.04 22.55
CA LYS A 302 -71.84 6.40 21.45
C LYS A 302 -70.91 7.43 20.81
N THR A 303 -69.76 7.00 20.41
CA THR A 303 -68.83 7.83 19.63
C THR A 303 -69.44 8.12 18.27
N GLY A 304 -69.50 9.38 17.86
CA GLY A 304 -70.04 9.78 16.57
C GLY A 304 -69.39 11.05 16.04
N MET A 305 -69.44 11.20 14.70
CA MET A 305 -68.78 12.31 14.00
C MET A 305 -69.36 13.68 14.39
N MET A 306 -68.50 14.71 14.25
CA MET A 306 -68.88 16.12 14.44
C MET A 306 -70.11 16.53 13.60
N TYR A 307 -71.02 17.14 14.20
CA TYR A 307 -72.18 17.70 13.52
C TYR A 307 -71.86 19.14 13.05
N ARG A 308 -72.05 19.44 11.78
CA ARG A 308 -71.89 20.75 11.18
C ARG A 308 -73.24 21.49 11.23
N LYS A 309 -73.33 22.57 11.93
CA LYS A 309 -74.45 23.48 11.89
C LYS A 309 -73.98 24.78 11.22
N ASP A 310 -74.67 25.20 10.20
CA ASP A 310 -74.50 26.48 9.47
C ASP A 310 -73.11 26.71 8.85
N GLY A 311 -72.50 25.66 8.33
CA GLY A 311 -71.29 25.79 7.53
C GLY A 311 -69.97 26.15 8.26
N LYS A 312 -70.01 26.35 9.57
CA LYS A 312 -68.78 26.66 10.37
C LYS A 312 -68.51 25.63 11.44
N TYR A 313 -67.27 25.25 11.62
CA TYR A 313 -66.82 24.49 12.76
C TYR A 313 -66.71 25.46 13.94
N SER A 314 -67.51 25.29 14.96
CA SER A 314 -67.40 26.07 16.20
C SER A 314 -66.63 25.27 17.24
N THR A 315 -65.64 25.88 17.85
CA THR A 315 -65.04 25.39 19.09
C THR A 315 -66.04 25.61 20.22
N GLY A 316 -67.04 24.76 20.30
CA GLY A 316 -68.06 24.83 21.36
C GLY A 316 -67.54 24.19 22.64
N ILE A 317 -67.75 24.84 23.75
CA ILE A 317 -67.59 24.25 25.10
C ILE A 317 -68.58 23.06 25.18
N VAL A 318 -68.06 21.85 25.33
CA VAL A 318 -68.89 20.65 25.51
C VAL A 318 -69.46 20.73 26.89
N LYS A 319 -70.81 20.88 27.03
CA LYS A 319 -71.50 20.87 28.31
C LYS A 319 -72.00 19.46 28.62
N VAL A 320 -71.60 18.92 29.73
CA VAL A 320 -72.03 17.61 30.23
C VAL A 320 -73.10 17.84 31.35
N LYS A 321 -74.26 17.17 31.18
CA LYS A 321 -75.30 17.24 32.22
C LYS A 321 -74.99 16.21 33.30
N VAL A 322 -74.63 16.70 34.51
CA VAL A 322 -74.38 15.89 35.71
C VAL A 322 -75.43 16.30 36.72
N ASN A 323 -76.23 15.35 37.26
CA ASN A 323 -77.30 15.57 38.25
C ASN A 323 -78.26 16.69 37.82
N GLY A 324 -78.71 16.69 36.56
CA GLY A 324 -79.75 17.64 36.08
C GLY A 324 -79.21 19.02 35.69
N LYS A 325 -77.91 19.33 35.98
CA LYS A 325 -77.29 20.64 35.66
C LYS A 325 -76.20 20.44 34.61
N TYR A 326 -76.11 21.39 33.69
CA TYR A 326 -75.02 21.40 32.65
C TYR A 326 -73.76 21.99 33.26
N LYS A 327 -72.63 21.24 33.14
CA LYS A 327 -71.31 21.71 33.55
C LYS A 327 -70.40 21.71 32.27
N ASP A 328 -69.53 22.68 32.18
CA ASP A 328 -68.53 22.75 31.15
C ASP A 328 -67.55 21.61 31.36
N ALA A 329 -67.30 20.84 30.31
CA ALA A 329 -66.25 19.83 30.35
C ALA A 329 -64.98 20.46 29.78
N THR A 330 -63.90 20.44 30.58
CA THR A 330 -62.56 20.74 30.08
C THR A 330 -62.08 19.53 29.29
N ILE A 331 -61.78 19.71 28.04
CA ILE A 331 -61.20 18.71 27.15
C ILE A 331 -59.70 18.90 27.12
#